data_2e79d0134240ae559903f4ced973dc36
#
_entry.id   2e79d0134240ae559903f4ced973dc36
#
_cell.length_a   1.000
_cell.length_b   1.000
_cell.length_c   1.000
_cell.angle_alpha   90.00
_cell.angle_beta   90.00
_cell.angle_gamma   90.00
#
_symmetry.space_group_name_H-M   'P 1'
#
loop_
_entity.id
_entity.type
_entity.pdbx_description
1 polymer ?
#
loop_
_entity_poly.entity_id
_entity_poly.type
_entity_poly.pdbx_seq_one_letter_code
_entity_poly.pdbx_strand_id
1 'polypeptide(L)'
;MFSRRDFGRMALAAGPLSMAFGARIDSSVSGVQLGTITYSFRDLPRTAGKDNVDDLIAALTACRIGEIELYSPNIEPAPASAVKPAAAGPAYGVARGARTPPTPEQIAARKAEREALRQWRISTPASYYQAVRAKFDAAGINVFAYTLGFNADFTDDEIDAGFAQAKGLGVDLIASSTTLPMAQRVAPFADKHQVRVAVHGYANVKDPNQFGSPESFAKALAMSKYMRVNLDIGHFTAANYDAVAYVRENHEHITHLHIKDRKRNDGTNEPFGDGTRRLSRCWC
;
A
#
# COMPACT_ATOMS: atom_id res chain seq x y z
N MET A 1 -33.20 44.64 -9.84
CA MET A 1 -31.95 45.27 -9.31
C MET A 1 -31.70 44.69 -7.93
N PHE A 2 -30.66 43.86 -7.73
CA PHE A 2 -30.31 43.33 -6.40
C PHE A 2 -29.62 44.41 -5.58
N SER A 3 -30.02 44.61 -4.33
CA SER A 3 -29.47 45.63 -3.45
C SER A 3 -28.15 45.11 -2.81
N ARG A 4 -27.30 46.07 -2.33
CA ARG A 4 -26.08 45.70 -1.56
C ARG A 4 -26.36 44.85 -0.32
N ARG A 5 -27.59 44.93 0.24
CA ARG A 5 -28.04 44.09 1.36
C ARG A 5 -28.33 42.65 0.92
N ASP A 6 -28.82 42.45 -0.31
CA ASP A 6 -29.09 41.11 -0.85
C ASP A 6 -27.79 40.37 -1.17
N PHE A 7 -26.75 41.11 -1.59
CA PHE A 7 -25.40 40.57 -1.80
C PHE A 7 -24.75 40.13 -0.48
N GLY A 8 -24.92 40.94 0.61
CA GLY A 8 -24.46 40.58 1.94
C GLY A 8 -25.16 39.36 2.53
N ARG A 9 -26.44 39.15 2.21
CA ARG A 9 -27.18 37.94 2.66
C ARG A 9 -26.81 36.70 1.88
N MET A 10 -26.50 36.81 0.57
CA MET A 10 -25.99 35.70 -0.22
C MET A 10 -24.55 35.35 0.15
N ALA A 11 -23.71 36.32 0.51
CA ALA A 11 -22.35 36.06 1.00
C ALA A 11 -22.32 35.39 2.38
N LEU A 12 -23.34 35.62 3.22
CA LEU A 12 -23.48 34.94 4.52
C LEU A 12 -24.07 33.50 4.38
N ALA A 13 -24.77 33.22 3.28
CA ALA A 13 -25.28 31.87 2.97
C ALA A 13 -24.22 30.96 2.32
N ALA A 14 -23.16 31.56 1.78
CA ALA A 14 -21.94 30.85 1.38
C ALA A 14 -20.96 30.85 2.57
N GLY A 15 -21.39 30.31 3.69
CA GLY A 15 -20.47 29.89 4.75
C GLY A 15 -19.49 28.89 4.13
N PRO A 16 -18.21 28.89 4.52
CA PRO A 16 -17.30 27.84 4.05
C PRO A 16 -18.00 26.51 4.31
N LEU A 17 -18.18 25.69 3.27
CA LEU A 17 -18.32 24.26 3.47
C LEU A 17 -17.01 23.84 4.17
N SER A 18 -16.95 24.01 5.49
CA SER A 18 -16.01 23.29 6.30
C SER A 18 -16.40 21.83 6.06
N MET A 19 -15.67 21.14 5.17
CA MET A 19 -15.65 19.69 5.19
C MET A 19 -15.39 19.38 6.66
N ALA A 20 -16.37 18.79 7.33
CA ALA A 20 -16.19 18.31 8.69
C ALA A 20 -15.19 17.14 8.57
N PHE A 21 -13.91 17.47 8.67
CA PHE A 21 -12.89 16.44 8.87
C PHE A 21 -13.27 15.76 10.18
N GLY A 22 -13.51 14.46 10.14
CA GLY A 22 -13.67 13.67 11.35
C GLY A 22 -12.45 13.91 12.26
N ALA A 23 -12.65 13.91 13.56
CA ALA A 23 -11.53 13.97 14.49
C ALA A 23 -10.56 12.84 14.14
N ARG A 24 -9.29 13.17 13.94
CA ARG A 24 -8.26 12.18 13.53
C ARG A 24 -8.21 11.05 14.56
N ILE A 25 -8.24 9.82 14.08
CA ILE A 25 -8.05 8.64 14.94
C ILE A 25 -6.57 8.61 15.32
N ASP A 26 -6.29 8.79 16.62
CA ASP A 26 -4.93 8.63 17.14
C ASP A 26 -4.64 7.15 17.35
N SER A 27 -3.67 6.64 16.61
CA SER A 27 -3.14 5.28 16.71
C SER A 27 -1.66 5.28 17.14
N SER A 28 -1.19 6.35 17.81
CA SER A 28 0.16 6.42 18.35
C SER A 28 0.30 5.69 19.69
N VAL A 29 1.46 5.08 19.92
CA VAL A 29 1.82 4.44 21.19
C VAL A 29 3.21 4.90 21.59
N SER A 30 3.31 5.53 22.76
CA SER A 30 4.59 6.05 23.28
C SER A 30 5.35 6.93 22.30
N GLY A 31 4.63 7.76 21.53
CA GLY A 31 5.21 8.65 20.52
C GLY A 31 5.52 8.00 19.17
N VAL A 32 5.28 6.69 19.02
CA VAL A 32 5.45 5.97 17.76
C VAL A 32 4.10 5.89 17.05
N GLN A 33 4.05 6.38 15.79
CA GLN A 33 2.87 6.28 14.96
C GLN A 33 2.70 4.85 14.45
N LEU A 34 1.60 4.20 14.83
CA LEU A 34 1.22 2.88 14.34
C LEU A 34 0.20 3.00 13.22
N GLY A 35 0.36 2.15 12.22
CA GLY A 35 -0.55 2.08 11.08
C GLY A 35 -0.67 0.65 10.56
N THR A 36 -1.41 0.51 9.47
CA THR A 36 -1.52 -0.78 8.79
C THR A 36 -1.48 -0.62 7.28
N ILE A 37 -0.88 -1.59 6.60
CA ILE A 37 -1.17 -1.79 5.18
C ILE A 37 -2.55 -2.41 5.04
N THR A 38 -3.41 -1.85 4.22
CA THR A 38 -4.81 -2.31 4.10
C THR A 38 -4.95 -3.69 3.44
N TYR A 39 -3.84 -4.26 2.92
CA TYR A 39 -3.75 -5.69 2.60
C TYR A 39 -4.10 -6.60 3.79
N SER A 40 -3.93 -6.13 5.02
CA SER A 40 -4.33 -6.86 6.23
C SER A 40 -5.84 -7.13 6.27
N PHE A 41 -6.64 -6.34 5.55
CA PHE A 41 -8.09 -6.47 5.41
C PHE A 41 -8.52 -7.14 4.11
N ARG A 42 -7.64 -7.90 3.45
CA ARG A 42 -7.89 -8.57 2.15
C ARG A 42 -9.02 -9.61 2.18
N ASP A 43 -9.43 -10.03 3.38
CA ASP A 43 -10.52 -10.99 3.56
C ASP A 43 -11.90 -10.32 3.70
N LEU A 44 -11.97 -8.99 3.70
CA LEU A 44 -13.21 -8.25 3.60
C LEU A 44 -13.97 -8.64 2.31
N PRO A 45 -15.31 -8.68 2.36
CA PRO A 45 -16.12 -8.99 1.18
C PRO A 45 -15.81 -8.04 0.02
N ARG A 46 -15.82 -8.57 -1.17
CA ARG A 46 -15.62 -7.80 -2.41
C ARG A 46 -16.75 -8.09 -3.40
N THR A 47 -17.28 -7.05 -4.00
CA THR A 47 -18.32 -7.15 -5.05
C THR A 47 -17.66 -6.91 -6.40
N ALA A 48 -17.92 -7.79 -7.38
CA ALA A 48 -17.39 -7.64 -8.73
C ALA A 48 -17.70 -6.24 -9.30
N GLY A 49 -16.70 -5.63 -9.91
CA GLY A 49 -16.80 -4.30 -10.51
C GLY A 49 -16.85 -3.12 -9.53
N LYS A 50 -16.74 -3.37 -8.21
CA LYS A 50 -16.75 -2.31 -7.18
C LYS A 50 -15.46 -2.32 -6.37
N ASP A 51 -15.11 -1.16 -5.82
CA ASP A 51 -14.16 -1.05 -4.72
C ASP A 51 -14.78 -1.55 -3.40
N ASN A 52 -14.01 -1.59 -2.31
CA ASN A 52 -14.53 -1.87 -0.97
C ASN A 52 -14.09 -0.83 0.06
N VAL A 53 -14.00 0.42 -0.36
CA VAL A 53 -13.52 1.54 0.48
C VAL A 53 -14.39 1.73 1.73
N ASP A 54 -15.70 1.66 1.60
CA ASP A 54 -16.61 1.90 2.72
C ASP A 54 -16.53 0.79 3.78
N ASP A 55 -16.44 -0.48 3.36
CA ASP A 55 -16.23 -1.63 4.26
C ASP A 55 -14.87 -1.54 4.95
N LEU A 56 -13.84 -1.11 4.22
CA LEU A 56 -12.50 -0.90 4.76
C LEU A 56 -12.48 0.20 5.82
N ILE A 57 -13.12 1.34 5.57
CA ILE A 57 -13.25 2.44 6.53
C ILE A 57 -13.96 1.98 7.79
N ALA A 58 -15.05 1.23 7.66
CA ALA A 58 -15.77 0.68 8.80
C ALA A 58 -14.88 -0.24 9.65
N ALA A 59 -14.11 -1.13 9.01
CA ALA A 59 -13.19 -2.04 9.70
C ALA A 59 -12.03 -1.29 10.39
N LEU A 60 -11.42 -0.31 9.74
CA LEU A 60 -10.34 0.51 10.30
C LEU A 60 -10.82 1.31 11.50
N THR A 61 -12.01 1.91 11.40
CA THR A 61 -12.64 2.66 12.49
C THR A 61 -12.92 1.76 13.69
N ALA A 62 -13.47 0.55 13.45
CA ALA A 62 -13.70 -0.44 14.52
C ALA A 62 -12.40 -0.87 15.21
N CYS A 63 -11.30 -0.97 14.46
CA CYS A 63 -9.96 -1.26 14.99
C CYS A 63 -9.24 -0.04 15.58
N ARG A 64 -9.81 1.18 15.45
CA ARG A 64 -9.20 2.45 15.87
C ARG A 64 -7.84 2.69 15.21
N ILE A 65 -7.71 2.38 13.93
CA ILE A 65 -6.48 2.60 13.15
C ILE A 65 -6.63 3.90 12.35
N GLY A 66 -5.77 4.88 12.65
CA GLY A 66 -5.80 6.21 12.05
C GLY A 66 -4.77 6.44 10.94
N GLU A 67 -3.81 5.52 10.73
CA GLU A 67 -2.76 5.64 9.72
C GLU A 67 -2.76 4.42 8.81
N ILE A 68 -2.81 4.64 7.49
CA ILE A 68 -2.83 3.53 6.55
C ILE A 68 -1.89 3.70 5.36
N GLU A 69 -1.30 2.58 4.96
CA GLU A 69 -0.74 2.34 3.64
C GLU A 69 -1.84 1.70 2.79
N LEU A 70 -2.41 2.48 1.86
CA LEU A 70 -3.60 2.09 1.10
C LEU A 70 -3.25 1.15 -0.05
N TYR A 71 -3.66 -0.11 0.05
CA TYR A 71 -3.43 -1.15 -0.95
C TYR A 71 -4.35 -0.98 -2.17
N SER A 72 -3.77 -0.86 -3.36
CA SER A 72 -4.48 -0.52 -4.60
C SER A 72 -5.74 -1.35 -4.89
N PRO A 73 -5.78 -2.68 -4.66
CA PRO A 73 -7.00 -3.44 -4.88
C PRO A 73 -8.20 -3.01 -4.03
N ASN A 74 -8.00 -2.31 -2.90
CA ASN A 74 -9.14 -1.82 -2.10
C ASN A 74 -9.91 -0.68 -2.77
N ILE A 75 -9.25 0.04 -3.70
CA ILE A 75 -9.85 1.16 -4.43
C ILE A 75 -10.08 0.83 -5.91
N GLU A 76 -9.67 -0.34 -6.35
CA GLU A 76 -9.85 -0.83 -7.72
C GLU A 76 -11.11 -1.69 -7.82
N PRO A 77 -11.77 -1.74 -9.00
CA PRO A 77 -12.90 -2.63 -9.21
C PRO A 77 -12.46 -4.08 -9.04
N ALA A 78 -13.15 -4.81 -8.15
CA ALA A 78 -12.83 -6.21 -7.93
C ALA A 78 -13.10 -7.03 -9.20
N PRO A 79 -12.15 -7.87 -9.66
CA PRO A 79 -12.43 -8.80 -10.75
C PRO A 79 -13.45 -9.86 -10.29
N ALA A 80 -14.21 -10.40 -11.23
CA ALA A 80 -15.21 -11.43 -10.92
C ALA A 80 -14.58 -12.66 -10.22
N SER A 81 -13.34 -12.97 -10.56
CA SER A 81 -12.57 -14.04 -9.94
C SER A 81 -12.17 -13.79 -8.47
N ALA A 82 -12.21 -12.54 -8.01
CA ALA A 82 -11.87 -12.19 -6.62
C ALA A 82 -13.06 -12.33 -5.65
N VAL A 83 -14.29 -12.46 -6.18
CA VAL A 83 -15.48 -12.68 -5.37
C VAL A 83 -15.41 -14.07 -4.78
N LYS A 84 -14.97 -14.19 -3.53
CA LYS A 84 -15.03 -15.43 -2.76
C LYS A 84 -16.22 -15.36 -1.82
N PRO A 85 -16.95 -16.48 -1.62
CA PRO A 85 -17.82 -16.57 -0.46
C PRO A 85 -16.99 -16.29 0.80
N ALA A 86 -17.56 -15.60 1.78
CA ALA A 86 -16.90 -15.34 3.06
C ALA A 86 -16.55 -16.69 3.73
N ALA A 87 -15.42 -17.25 3.34
CA ALA A 87 -14.86 -18.41 3.99
C ALA A 87 -13.89 -17.91 5.06
N ALA A 88 -13.97 -18.46 6.24
CA ALA A 88 -12.98 -18.25 7.28
C ALA A 88 -11.58 -18.44 6.65
N GLY A 89 -10.74 -17.41 6.71
CA GLY A 89 -9.39 -17.48 6.19
C GLY A 89 -8.64 -18.66 6.80
N PRO A 90 -7.61 -19.20 6.13
CA PRO A 90 -6.83 -20.28 6.70
C PRO A 90 -6.28 -19.83 8.04
N ALA A 91 -6.42 -20.67 9.06
CA ALA A 91 -5.83 -20.46 10.37
C ALA A 91 -4.32 -20.14 10.19
N TYR A 92 -3.81 -19.23 11.00
CA TYR A 92 -2.41 -18.81 11.00
C TYR A 92 -1.50 -20.06 10.99
N GLY A 93 -0.56 -20.14 10.02
CA GLY A 93 0.38 -21.28 9.96
C GLY A 93 -0.04 -22.48 9.11
N VAL A 94 -1.22 -22.50 8.51
CA VAL A 94 -1.61 -23.59 7.62
C VAL A 94 -0.92 -23.44 6.27
N ALA A 95 -0.08 -24.41 5.91
CA ALA A 95 0.54 -24.49 4.60
C ALA A 95 -0.56 -24.52 3.52
N ARG A 96 -0.44 -23.66 2.51
CA ARG A 96 -1.34 -23.72 1.36
C ARG A 96 -1.13 -25.04 0.65
N GLY A 97 -2.16 -25.88 0.58
CA GLY A 97 -2.13 -27.13 -0.18
C GLY A 97 -1.73 -26.90 -1.65
N ALA A 98 -1.27 -27.94 -2.31
CA ALA A 98 -0.90 -27.91 -3.72
C ALA A 98 -2.07 -27.29 -4.54
N ARG A 99 -1.77 -26.23 -5.30
CA ARG A 99 -2.76 -25.59 -6.16
C ARG A 99 -2.87 -26.39 -7.45
N THR A 100 -4.08 -26.76 -7.83
CA THR A 100 -4.35 -27.27 -9.17
C THR A 100 -3.93 -26.22 -10.20
N PRO A 101 -3.17 -26.57 -11.24
CA PRO A 101 -2.86 -25.64 -12.32
C PRO A 101 -4.14 -25.05 -12.92
N PRO A 102 -4.16 -23.78 -13.31
CA PRO A 102 -5.33 -23.16 -13.91
C PRO A 102 -5.59 -23.75 -15.30
N THR A 103 -6.88 -23.87 -15.65
CA THR A 103 -7.27 -24.27 -17.01
C THR A 103 -6.98 -23.17 -18.04
N PRO A 104 -6.90 -23.51 -19.35
CA PRO A 104 -6.75 -22.51 -20.41
C PRO A 104 -7.80 -21.40 -20.34
N GLU A 105 -9.06 -21.72 -20.05
CA GLU A 105 -10.17 -20.78 -19.91
C GLU A 105 -9.94 -19.84 -18.71
N GLN A 106 -9.47 -20.38 -17.58
CA GLN A 106 -9.12 -19.57 -16.40
C GLN A 106 -7.93 -18.63 -16.69
N ILE A 107 -6.96 -19.08 -17.47
CA ILE A 107 -5.83 -18.25 -17.90
C ILE A 107 -6.34 -17.11 -18.79
N ALA A 108 -7.18 -17.42 -19.78
CA ALA A 108 -7.77 -16.43 -20.66
C ALA A 108 -8.63 -15.40 -19.91
N ALA A 109 -9.46 -15.84 -18.98
CA ALA A 109 -10.27 -14.96 -18.13
C ALA A 109 -9.41 -14.02 -17.29
N ARG A 110 -8.35 -14.53 -16.62
CA ARG A 110 -7.42 -13.69 -15.85
C ARG A 110 -6.69 -12.67 -16.71
N LYS A 111 -6.33 -13.04 -17.95
CA LYS A 111 -5.71 -12.10 -18.88
C LYS A 111 -6.68 -10.98 -19.28
N ALA A 112 -7.95 -11.31 -19.53
CA ALA A 112 -8.98 -10.33 -19.82
C ALA A 112 -9.26 -9.39 -18.63
N GLU A 113 -9.39 -9.95 -17.41
CA GLU A 113 -9.54 -9.15 -16.17
C GLU A 113 -8.34 -8.23 -15.94
N ARG A 114 -7.12 -8.70 -16.17
CA ARG A 114 -5.90 -7.89 -16.04
C ARG A 114 -5.87 -6.74 -17.06
N GLU A 115 -6.28 -6.99 -18.30
CA GLU A 115 -6.37 -5.95 -19.33
C GLU A 115 -7.46 -4.93 -19.00
N ALA A 116 -8.63 -5.38 -18.55
CA ALA A 116 -9.70 -4.48 -18.10
C ALA A 116 -9.23 -3.60 -16.93
N LEU A 117 -8.48 -4.15 -15.97
CA LEU A 117 -7.90 -3.38 -14.87
C LEU A 117 -6.87 -2.35 -15.37
N ARG A 118 -6.03 -2.73 -16.35
CA ARG A 118 -5.07 -1.79 -16.98
C ARG A 118 -5.80 -0.60 -17.58
N GLN A 119 -6.83 -0.86 -18.39
CA GLN A 119 -7.62 0.19 -19.03
C GLN A 119 -8.32 1.09 -17.99
N TRP A 120 -8.84 0.49 -16.93
CA TRP A 120 -9.45 1.23 -15.82
C TRP A 120 -8.40 2.15 -15.13
N ARG A 121 -7.21 1.65 -14.84
CA ARG A 121 -6.14 2.43 -14.20
C ARG A 121 -5.72 3.65 -15.03
N ILE A 122 -5.60 3.46 -16.36
CA ILE A 122 -5.20 4.51 -17.29
C ILE A 122 -6.31 5.55 -17.48
N SER A 123 -7.58 5.12 -17.53
CA SER A 123 -8.71 6.00 -17.85
C SER A 123 -9.38 6.65 -16.64
N THR A 124 -9.11 6.18 -15.43
CA THR A 124 -9.78 6.68 -14.21
C THR A 124 -9.29 8.09 -13.87
N PRO A 125 -10.18 9.09 -13.79
CA PRO A 125 -9.80 10.47 -13.56
C PRO A 125 -9.32 10.71 -12.12
N ALA A 126 -8.50 11.73 -11.93
CA ALA A 126 -7.99 12.13 -10.61
C ALA A 126 -9.10 12.40 -9.59
N SER A 127 -10.27 12.87 -10.04
CA SER A 127 -11.43 13.13 -9.15
C SER A 127 -11.93 11.89 -8.42
N TYR A 128 -11.79 10.68 -9.00
CA TYR A 128 -12.09 9.44 -8.31
C TYR A 128 -11.20 9.25 -7.07
N TYR A 129 -9.90 9.41 -7.24
CA TYR A 129 -8.93 9.25 -6.15
C TYR A 129 -9.08 10.33 -5.09
N GLN A 130 -9.39 11.56 -5.50
CA GLN A 130 -9.73 12.66 -4.58
C GLN A 130 -10.99 12.35 -3.76
N ALA A 131 -12.02 11.76 -4.37
CA ALA A 131 -13.22 11.33 -3.66
C ALA A 131 -12.93 10.19 -2.68
N VAL A 132 -12.09 9.22 -3.05
CA VAL A 132 -11.62 8.17 -2.14
C VAL A 132 -10.87 8.78 -0.96
N ARG A 133 -9.93 9.69 -1.20
CA ARG A 133 -9.19 10.39 -0.15
C ARG A 133 -10.13 11.11 0.80
N ALA A 134 -11.11 11.84 0.28
CA ALA A 134 -12.08 12.58 1.09
C ALA A 134 -12.91 11.68 2.03
N LYS A 135 -13.22 10.43 1.61
CA LYS A 135 -13.89 9.45 2.49
C LYS A 135 -13.03 9.07 3.69
N PHE A 136 -11.73 8.80 3.48
CA PHE A 136 -10.81 8.51 4.58
C PHE A 136 -10.61 9.70 5.51
N ASP A 137 -10.43 10.90 4.96
CA ASP A 137 -10.28 12.14 5.74
C ASP A 137 -11.53 12.41 6.60
N ALA A 138 -12.74 12.21 6.04
CA ALA A 138 -14.00 12.34 6.77
C ALA A 138 -14.13 11.32 7.93
N ALA A 139 -13.50 10.15 7.80
CA ALA A 139 -13.45 9.15 8.85
C ALA A 139 -12.30 9.37 9.87
N GLY A 140 -11.49 10.41 9.70
CA GLY A 140 -10.33 10.69 10.55
C GLY A 140 -9.15 9.76 10.32
N ILE A 141 -9.08 9.12 9.14
CA ILE A 141 -8.03 8.17 8.74
C ILE A 141 -7.10 8.86 7.75
N ASN A 142 -5.80 8.86 8.05
CA ASN A 142 -4.77 9.38 7.17
C ASN A 142 -4.24 8.30 6.23
N VAL A 143 -4.30 8.58 4.93
CA VAL A 143 -3.59 7.79 3.92
C VAL A 143 -2.19 8.38 3.77
N PHE A 144 -1.15 7.74 4.34
CA PHE A 144 0.21 8.25 4.26
C PHE A 144 0.99 7.71 3.05
N ALA A 145 0.60 6.56 2.53
CA ALA A 145 1.21 5.93 1.37
C ALA A 145 0.19 5.17 0.53
N TYR A 146 0.49 5.02 -0.75
CA TYR A 146 -0.27 4.20 -1.70
C TYR A 146 0.52 2.95 -2.06
N THR A 147 -0.03 1.78 -1.82
CA THR A 147 0.62 0.51 -2.21
C THR A 147 0.19 0.11 -3.60
N LEU A 148 1.11 0.21 -4.55
CA LEU A 148 0.95 -0.29 -5.92
C LEU A 148 2.13 -1.21 -6.29
N GLY A 149 1.84 -2.49 -6.50
CA GLY A 149 2.85 -3.45 -6.94
C GLY A 149 3.12 -3.28 -8.43
N PHE A 150 4.24 -2.65 -8.78
CA PHE A 150 4.67 -2.58 -10.18
C PHE A 150 5.22 -3.94 -10.63
N ASN A 151 4.48 -4.61 -11.52
CA ASN A 151 4.81 -5.91 -12.07
C ASN A 151 5.38 -5.78 -13.49
N ALA A 152 6.06 -6.81 -13.96
CA ALA A 152 6.73 -6.81 -15.28
C ALA A 152 5.77 -6.60 -16.47
N ASP A 153 4.48 -6.87 -16.29
CA ASP A 153 3.43 -6.71 -17.30
C ASP A 153 2.82 -5.30 -17.37
N PHE A 154 3.26 -4.37 -16.48
CA PHE A 154 2.85 -2.98 -16.56
C PHE A 154 3.39 -2.33 -17.83
N THR A 155 2.52 -1.58 -18.54
CA THR A 155 2.95 -0.67 -19.60
C THR A 155 3.47 0.64 -18.99
N ASP A 156 4.19 1.44 -19.77
CA ASP A 156 4.67 2.74 -19.30
C ASP A 156 3.51 3.70 -18.99
N ASP A 157 2.42 3.65 -19.77
CA ASP A 157 1.19 4.40 -19.49
C ASP A 157 0.54 3.97 -18.18
N GLU A 158 0.56 2.67 -17.86
CA GLU A 158 0.04 2.15 -16.58
C GLU A 158 0.93 2.56 -15.41
N ILE A 159 2.25 2.61 -15.60
CA ILE A 159 3.19 3.15 -14.59
C ILE A 159 2.88 4.62 -14.36
N ASP A 160 2.79 5.43 -15.41
CA ASP A 160 2.50 6.86 -15.34
C ASP A 160 1.16 7.14 -14.63
N ALA A 161 0.13 6.36 -14.97
CA ALA A 161 -1.17 6.41 -14.30
C ALA A 161 -1.06 6.10 -12.80
N GLY A 162 -0.23 5.14 -12.38
CA GLY A 162 0.00 4.83 -10.97
C GLY A 162 0.51 6.01 -10.16
N PHE A 163 1.39 6.83 -10.74
CA PHE A 163 1.85 8.08 -10.12
C PHE A 163 0.76 9.15 -10.08
N ALA A 164 -0.05 9.28 -11.14
CA ALA A 164 -1.19 10.17 -11.15
C ALA A 164 -2.25 9.79 -10.08
N GLN A 165 -2.45 8.50 -9.85
CA GLN A 165 -3.32 7.96 -8.80
C GLN A 165 -2.82 8.37 -7.40
N ALA A 166 -1.53 8.21 -7.12
CA ALA A 166 -0.91 8.64 -5.86
C ALA A 166 -1.13 10.14 -5.62
N LYS A 167 -0.90 10.97 -6.64
CA LYS A 167 -1.19 12.41 -6.57
C LYS A 167 -2.68 12.71 -6.35
N GLY A 168 -3.57 11.97 -7.01
CA GLY A 168 -5.01 12.09 -6.80
C GLY A 168 -5.43 11.76 -5.38
N LEU A 169 -4.78 10.78 -4.74
CA LEU A 169 -4.94 10.44 -3.32
C LEU A 169 -4.25 11.47 -2.38
N GLY A 170 -3.53 12.45 -2.91
CA GLY A 170 -2.82 13.44 -2.11
C GLY A 170 -1.62 12.87 -1.36
N VAL A 171 -1.00 11.79 -1.85
CA VAL A 171 0.20 11.18 -1.26
C VAL A 171 1.41 11.36 -2.18
N ASP A 172 2.58 11.51 -1.59
CA ASP A 172 3.87 11.63 -2.25
C ASP A 172 4.73 10.36 -2.14
N LEU A 173 4.12 9.25 -1.71
CA LEU A 173 4.78 7.98 -1.44
C LEU A 173 3.98 6.81 -2.03
N ILE A 174 4.62 6.05 -2.92
CA ILE A 174 4.16 4.75 -3.38
C ILE A 174 5.03 3.68 -2.72
N ALA A 175 4.41 2.76 -1.96
CA ALA A 175 5.07 1.54 -1.51
C ALA A 175 4.88 0.46 -2.58
N SER A 176 5.94 -0.22 -2.97
CA SER A 176 5.87 -1.18 -4.08
C SER A 176 6.58 -2.49 -3.81
N SER A 177 5.82 -3.56 -3.90
CA SER A 177 6.34 -4.90 -4.10
C SER A 177 6.71 -5.06 -5.57
N THR A 178 8.01 -5.03 -5.87
CA THR A 178 8.51 -5.02 -7.25
C THR A 178 9.85 -5.77 -7.34
N THR A 179 10.43 -5.82 -8.52
CA THR A 179 11.76 -6.41 -8.77
C THR A 179 12.77 -5.34 -9.19
N LEU A 180 14.06 -5.66 -9.10
CA LEU A 180 15.15 -4.76 -9.51
C LEU A 180 15.00 -4.24 -10.96
N PRO A 181 14.75 -5.09 -11.99
CA PRO A 181 14.52 -4.59 -13.35
C PRO A 181 13.29 -3.70 -13.47
N MET A 182 12.25 -3.98 -12.70
CA MET A 182 11.04 -3.16 -12.74
C MET A 182 11.26 -1.83 -12.01
N ALA A 183 11.99 -1.82 -10.89
CA ALA A 183 12.38 -0.59 -10.20
C ALA A 183 13.19 0.34 -11.12
N GLN A 184 14.07 -0.22 -11.96
CA GLN A 184 14.83 0.53 -12.96
C GLN A 184 13.90 1.20 -14.00
N ARG A 185 12.81 0.53 -14.41
CA ARG A 185 11.80 1.14 -15.29
C ARG A 185 10.97 2.21 -14.59
N VAL A 186 10.70 2.05 -13.31
CA VAL A 186 9.87 2.96 -12.50
C VAL A 186 10.62 4.23 -12.10
N ALA A 187 11.93 4.16 -11.88
CA ALA A 187 12.74 5.27 -11.39
C ALA A 187 12.60 6.58 -12.22
N PRO A 188 12.60 6.57 -13.56
CA PRO A 188 12.37 7.79 -14.35
C PRO A 188 10.99 8.43 -14.13
N PHE A 189 9.97 7.62 -13.84
CA PHE A 189 8.63 8.12 -13.51
C PHE A 189 8.59 8.73 -12.12
N ALA A 190 9.32 8.15 -11.15
CA ALA A 190 9.48 8.76 -9.83
C ALA A 190 10.11 10.15 -9.93
N ASP A 191 11.14 10.33 -10.76
CA ASP A 191 11.77 11.63 -11.04
C ASP A 191 10.80 12.58 -11.75
N LYS A 192 10.11 12.13 -12.81
CA LYS A 192 9.10 12.91 -13.55
C LYS A 192 8.01 13.46 -12.64
N HIS A 193 7.45 12.59 -11.80
CA HIS A 193 6.33 12.92 -10.93
C HIS A 193 6.74 13.54 -9.59
N GLN A 194 8.01 13.47 -9.20
CA GLN A 194 8.52 13.87 -7.90
C GLN A 194 7.80 13.16 -6.74
N VAL A 195 7.52 11.87 -6.91
CA VAL A 195 6.86 11.00 -5.95
C VAL A 195 7.83 9.92 -5.52
N ARG A 196 7.96 9.73 -4.21
CA ARG A 196 8.83 8.70 -3.64
C ARG A 196 8.30 7.31 -3.93
N VAL A 197 9.20 6.37 -4.22
CA VAL A 197 8.88 4.95 -4.40
C VAL A 197 9.67 4.14 -3.40
N ALA A 198 8.99 3.58 -2.41
CA ALA A 198 9.59 2.72 -1.39
C ALA A 198 9.49 1.25 -1.81
N VAL A 199 10.62 0.64 -2.14
CA VAL A 199 10.66 -0.78 -2.51
C VAL A 199 10.54 -1.65 -1.27
N HIS A 200 9.62 -2.63 -1.32
CA HIS A 200 9.35 -3.56 -0.24
C HIS A 200 10.26 -4.80 -0.34
N GLY A 201 10.84 -5.20 0.79
CA GLY A 201 11.75 -6.34 0.87
C GLY A 201 11.04 -7.68 1.03
N TYR A 202 11.71 -8.74 0.54
CA TYR A 202 11.32 -10.14 0.70
C TYR A 202 12.47 -11.00 1.22
N ALA A 203 12.17 -12.18 1.76
CA ALA A 203 13.20 -13.07 2.30
C ALA A 203 13.93 -13.91 1.24
N ASN A 204 13.45 -13.95 0.00
CA ASN A 204 14.04 -14.78 -1.05
C ASN A 204 15.33 -14.14 -1.62
N VAL A 205 16.45 -14.37 -0.94
CA VAL A 205 17.79 -13.92 -1.38
C VAL A 205 18.38 -14.74 -2.53
N LYS A 206 17.75 -15.85 -2.92
CA LYS A 206 18.20 -16.68 -4.03
C LYS A 206 17.83 -16.08 -5.39
N ASP A 207 16.79 -15.25 -5.44
CA ASP A 207 16.42 -14.51 -6.63
C ASP A 207 17.16 -13.16 -6.65
N PRO A 208 18.11 -12.96 -7.58
CA PRO A 208 18.91 -11.74 -7.65
C PRO A 208 18.10 -10.50 -8.00
N ASN A 209 16.86 -10.65 -8.45
CA ASN A 209 15.95 -9.57 -8.80
C ASN A 209 15.07 -9.12 -7.61
N GLN A 210 15.08 -9.84 -6.49
CA GLN A 210 14.30 -9.50 -5.30
C GLN A 210 15.05 -8.51 -4.40
N PHE A 211 14.29 -7.70 -3.68
CA PHE A 211 14.83 -6.81 -2.64
C PHE A 211 14.93 -7.58 -1.31
N GLY A 212 15.97 -8.43 -1.19
CA GLY A 212 16.15 -9.30 -0.02
C GLY A 212 17.41 -8.99 0.78
N SER A 213 18.27 -8.09 0.32
CA SER A 213 19.57 -7.79 0.93
C SER A 213 19.88 -6.30 0.95
N PRO A 214 20.81 -5.83 1.83
CA PRO A 214 21.29 -4.45 1.82
C PRO A 214 21.77 -3.98 0.45
N GLU A 215 22.48 -4.83 -0.28
CA GLU A 215 23.02 -4.51 -1.61
C GLU A 215 21.90 -4.30 -2.65
N SER A 216 20.81 -5.07 -2.55
CA SER A 216 19.68 -4.89 -3.46
C SER A 216 18.95 -3.57 -3.21
N PHE A 217 18.81 -3.16 -1.95
CA PHE A 217 18.27 -1.84 -1.60
C PHE A 217 19.22 -0.71 -2.05
N ALA A 218 20.52 -0.86 -1.84
CA ALA A 218 21.51 0.13 -2.31
C ALA A 218 21.43 0.35 -3.83
N LYS A 219 21.24 -0.73 -4.60
CA LYS A 219 21.02 -0.64 -6.06
C LYS A 219 19.76 0.17 -6.39
N ALA A 220 18.65 -0.05 -5.68
CA ALA A 220 17.43 0.73 -5.91
C ALA A 220 17.64 2.22 -5.59
N LEU A 221 18.24 2.52 -4.43
CA LEU A 221 18.49 3.89 -3.99
C LEU A 221 19.39 4.67 -4.97
N ALA A 222 20.30 3.98 -5.67
CA ALA A 222 21.15 4.59 -6.68
C ALA A 222 20.43 4.93 -8.00
N MET A 223 19.21 4.43 -8.24
CA MET A 223 18.48 4.65 -9.51
C MET A 223 17.85 6.04 -9.60
N SER A 224 17.39 6.60 -8.47
CA SER A 224 16.79 7.94 -8.41
C SER A 224 16.81 8.46 -6.97
N LYS A 225 16.89 9.80 -6.83
CA LYS A 225 16.74 10.47 -5.53
C LYS A 225 15.37 10.27 -4.86
N TYR A 226 14.39 9.78 -5.60
CA TYR A 226 13.03 9.47 -5.10
C TYR A 226 12.88 8.01 -4.69
N MET A 227 13.85 7.14 -4.95
CA MET A 227 13.79 5.76 -4.46
C MET A 227 14.02 5.72 -2.94
N ARG A 228 13.27 4.87 -2.28
CA ARG A 228 13.24 4.68 -0.82
C ARG A 228 13.07 3.21 -0.47
N VAL A 229 13.11 2.91 0.82
CA VAL A 229 12.96 1.56 1.36
C VAL A 229 11.71 1.50 2.24
N ASN A 230 10.83 0.55 1.96
CA ASN A 230 9.86 0.02 2.91
C ASN A 230 10.47 -1.26 3.49
N LEU A 231 11.03 -1.16 4.70
CA LEU A 231 11.74 -2.28 5.30
C LEU A 231 10.78 -3.20 6.04
N ASP A 232 10.57 -4.41 5.52
CA ASP A 232 9.91 -5.48 6.27
C ASP A 232 10.94 -6.19 7.15
N ILE A 233 10.92 -5.90 8.45
CA ILE A 233 11.92 -6.43 9.39
C ILE A 233 11.83 -7.95 9.56
N GLY A 234 10.65 -8.54 9.37
CA GLY A 234 10.48 -10.00 9.42
C GLY A 234 11.11 -10.68 8.20
N HIS A 235 10.86 -10.15 7.00
CA HIS A 235 11.51 -10.67 5.79
C HIS A 235 13.04 -10.48 5.85
N PHE A 236 13.51 -9.34 6.32
CA PHE A 236 14.92 -9.03 6.44
C PHE A 236 15.62 -9.97 7.45
N THR A 237 14.96 -10.26 8.58
CA THR A 237 15.43 -11.24 9.56
C THR A 237 15.45 -12.66 8.99
N ALA A 238 14.41 -13.05 8.24
CA ALA A 238 14.34 -14.37 7.61
C ALA A 238 15.40 -14.54 6.52
N ALA A 239 15.82 -13.45 5.87
CA ALA A 239 16.96 -13.40 4.97
C ALA A 239 18.32 -13.41 5.69
N ASN A 240 18.36 -13.56 7.01
CA ASN A 240 19.53 -13.61 7.88
C ASN A 240 20.26 -12.29 8.12
N TYR A 241 19.67 -11.15 7.76
CA TYR A 241 20.26 -9.84 8.03
C TYR A 241 19.85 -9.27 9.38
N ASP A 242 20.60 -8.27 9.85
CA ASP A 242 20.32 -7.52 11.06
C ASP A 242 19.51 -6.27 10.77
N ALA A 243 18.19 -6.34 11.02
CA ALA A 243 17.29 -5.22 10.76
C ALA A 243 17.60 -4.00 11.66
N VAL A 244 18.08 -4.20 12.90
CA VAL A 244 18.43 -3.08 13.80
C VAL A 244 19.64 -2.33 13.31
N ALA A 245 20.70 -3.05 12.91
CA ALA A 245 21.89 -2.44 12.32
C ALA A 245 21.52 -1.68 11.04
N TYR A 246 20.75 -2.33 10.15
CA TYR A 246 20.34 -1.70 8.89
C TYR A 246 19.52 -0.41 9.10
N VAL A 247 18.57 -0.41 10.05
CA VAL A 247 17.80 0.80 10.39
C VAL A 247 18.71 1.92 10.88
N ARG A 248 19.66 1.61 11.78
CA ARG A 248 20.61 2.61 12.32
C ARG A 248 21.45 3.27 11.22
N GLU A 249 21.88 2.48 10.25
CA GLU A 249 22.77 2.93 9.17
C GLU A 249 22.01 3.62 8.02
N ASN A 250 20.72 3.29 7.83
CA ASN A 250 19.99 3.67 6.61
C ASN A 250 18.62 4.36 6.91
N HIS A 251 18.40 4.85 8.14
CA HIS A 251 17.10 5.40 8.55
C HIS A 251 16.61 6.56 7.64
N GLU A 252 17.51 7.36 7.08
CA GLU A 252 17.17 8.46 6.18
C GLU A 252 16.54 7.99 4.85
N HIS A 253 16.78 6.74 4.48
CA HIS A 253 16.24 6.13 3.26
C HIS A 253 14.99 5.31 3.51
N ILE A 254 14.66 5.01 4.79
CA ILE A 254 13.51 4.20 5.17
C ILE A 254 12.31 5.10 5.41
N THR A 255 11.21 4.85 4.70
CA THR A 255 9.98 5.63 4.84
C THR A 255 9.10 5.11 5.99
N HIS A 256 9.04 3.81 6.14
CA HIS A 256 8.28 3.13 7.19
C HIS A 256 8.72 1.66 7.30
N LEU A 257 8.31 1.01 8.37
CA LEU A 257 8.63 -0.38 8.67
C LEU A 257 7.38 -1.24 8.58
N HIS A 258 7.50 -2.40 7.94
CA HIS A 258 6.55 -3.48 8.13
C HIS A 258 7.03 -4.40 9.26
N ILE A 259 6.20 -4.55 10.28
CA ILE A 259 6.52 -5.35 11.45
C ILE A 259 5.93 -6.74 11.31
N LYS A 260 6.80 -7.73 11.21
CA LYS A 260 6.47 -9.16 11.25
C LYS A 260 7.50 -9.85 12.10
N ASP A 261 7.08 -10.86 12.84
CA ASP A 261 8.02 -11.74 13.56
C ASP A 261 8.24 -13.02 12.75
N ARG A 262 9.49 -13.31 12.44
CA ARG A 262 9.88 -14.46 11.60
C ARG A 262 11.13 -15.15 12.16
N LYS A 263 11.23 -16.44 11.87
CA LYS A 263 12.46 -17.20 12.09
C LYS A 263 13.47 -16.94 10.96
N ARG A 264 14.76 -17.02 11.29
CA ARG A 264 15.86 -16.96 10.32
C ARG A 264 15.80 -18.13 9.33
N ASN A 265 16.67 -18.10 8.30
CA ASN A 265 16.80 -19.14 7.27
C ASN A 265 15.51 -19.37 6.49
N ASP A 266 14.90 -18.25 6.01
CA ASP A 266 13.61 -18.25 5.31
C ASP A 266 12.48 -18.92 6.12
N GLY A 267 12.59 -18.82 7.46
CA GLY A 267 11.64 -19.44 8.37
C GLY A 267 10.26 -18.80 8.33
N THR A 268 9.29 -19.43 9.00
CA THR A 268 7.89 -19.05 9.02
C THR A 268 7.63 -17.72 9.73
N ASN A 269 6.48 -17.11 9.44
CA ASN A 269 5.93 -16.07 10.29
C ASN A 269 5.46 -16.71 11.60
N GLU A 270 5.78 -16.02 12.71
CA GLU A 270 5.41 -16.45 14.05
C GLU A 270 4.53 -15.40 14.73
N PRO A 271 3.78 -15.75 15.76
CA PRO A 271 3.17 -14.77 16.65
C PRO A 271 4.24 -13.82 17.20
N PHE A 272 3.87 -12.57 17.45
CA PHE A 272 4.81 -11.59 18.00
C PHE A 272 5.41 -12.07 19.33
N GLY A 273 6.73 -12.18 19.37
CA GLY A 273 7.49 -12.64 20.51
C GLY A 273 8.06 -14.06 20.37
N ASP A 274 7.55 -14.86 19.42
CA ASP A 274 7.96 -16.28 19.22
C ASP A 274 8.99 -16.45 18.09
N GLY A 275 9.28 -15.38 17.35
CA GLY A 275 10.27 -15.37 16.27
C GLY A 275 11.72 -15.28 16.77
N THR A 276 12.64 -15.06 15.85
CA THR A 276 14.08 -15.05 16.15
C THR A 276 14.52 -13.80 16.93
N ARG A 277 13.79 -12.69 16.81
CA ARG A 277 14.13 -11.42 17.47
C ARG A 277 13.04 -10.97 18.44
N ARG A 278 13.49 -10.52 19.62
CA ARG A 278 12.62 -9.75 20.51
C ARG A 278 12.46 -8.37 19.88
N LEU A 279 11.27 -8.06 19.38
CA LEU A 279 10.91 -6.76 18.76
C LEU A 279 11.26 -5.58 19.69
N SER A 280 11.28 -5.78 21.01
CA SER A 280 11.69 -4.77 22.00
C SER A 280 13.08 -4.16 21.79
N ARG A 281 13.97 -4.80 21.03
CA ARG A 281 15.29 -4.26 20.70
C ARG A 281 15.34 -3.32 19.49
N CYS A 282 14.25 -3.25 18.72
CA CYS A 282 14.15 -2.34 17.58
C CYS A 282 13.77 -0.91 17.98
N TRP A 283 13.39 -0.68 19.24
CA TRP A 283 12.81 0.57 19.72
C TRP A 283 13.69 1.31 20.75
N CYS A 284 14.94 0.88 20.94
CA CYS A 284 15.87 1.52 21.86
C CYS A 284 16.98 2.27 21.13
#